data_ded114aaddde2e7e4b2d886c3d7126ae
#
_entry.id   ded114aaddde2e7e4b2d886c3d7126ae
#
_cell.length_a   1.000
_cell.length_b   1.000
_cell.length_c   1.000
_cell.angle_alpha   90.00
_cell.angle_beta   90.00
_cell.angle_gamma   90.00
#
_symmetry.space_group_name_H-M   'P 1'
#
loop_
_entity.id
_entity.type
_entity.pdbx_description
1 polymer ?
#
loop_
_entity_poly.entity_id
_entity_poly.type
_entity_poly.pdbx_seq_one_letter_code
_entity_poly.pdbx_strand_id
1 'polypeptide(L)'
;MRQLKIATQITNRDSQAVEKYLQEISKISLLTPEEETTLAQRIKMGDQKALERLVTGNLRFVVSVAKQYQHQGLSLSDLINEGNLGLIKAAQRFDETKGFKFISYAVWWIRQSILQALAEQGRLVRLPQNKIGTYNKANKAYIAFEQEHEREPSTEELAELLEMNETEINNIFQSNTRHMSLDAPVHEAEDVAMGDLMEGDDETDDDVMRDSLREEIRRVLKSLSPRESEIVNAYFGLDGENGTSIEQIGQKYDLTKERIRQIKERAIKRLQKARYSNALKTYLGQ
;
A
#
# COMPACT_ATOMS: atom_id res chain seq x y z
N MET A 1 -17.90 26.33 -12.48
CA MET A 1 -17.72 25.12 -13.29
C MET A 1 -16.66 25.38 -14.37
N ARG A 2 -15.49 24.74 -14.30
CA ARG A 2 -14.51 24.85 -15.37
C ARG A 2 -15.02 24.11 -16.59
N GLN A 3 -15.19 24.81 -17.71
CA GLN A 3 -15.49 24.18 -18.99
C GLN A 3 -14.38 23.19 -19.34
N LEU A 4 -14.78 21.99 -19.79
CA LEU A 4 -13.86 20.96 -20.27
C LEU A 4 -13.16 21.48 -21.53
N LYS A 5 -11.91 21.95 -21.42
CA LYS A 5 -11.07 22.23 -22.58
C LYS A 5 -10.48 20.88 -23.02
N ILE A 6 -10.96 20.34 -24.12
CA ILE A 6 -10.35 19.17 -24.78
C ILE A 6 -9.08 19.67 -25.46
N ALA A 7 -7.93 19.51 -24.80
CA ALA A 7 -6.64 19.75 -25.43
C ALA A 7 -6.32 18.60 -26.39
N THR A 8 -5.80 18.91 -27.58
CA THR A 8 -5.26 17.91 -28.52
C THR A 8 -3.94 17.37 -27.96
N GLN A 9 -4.01 16.38 -27.08
CA GLN A 9 -2.84 15.65 -26.60
C GLN A 9 -2.53 14.47 -27.50
N ILE A 10 -1.24 14.29 -27.80
CA ILE A 10 -0.73 13.13 -28.54
C ILE A 10 -0.99 11.88 -27.66
N THR A 11 -1.62 10.86 -28.23
CA THR A 11 -1.88 9.61 -27.50
C THR A 11 -0.63 8.74 -27.61
N ASN A 12 -0.02 8.40 -26.48
CA ASN A 12 1.00 7.38 -26.45
C ASN A 12 0.34 6.03 -26.79
N ARG A 13 0.82 5.37 -27.86
CA ARG A 13 0.22 4.13 -28.40
C ARG A 13 1.05 2.92 -27.98
N ASP A 14 1.36 2.83 -26.70
CA ASP A 14 2.29 1.83 -26.15
C ASP A 14 1.78 0.38 -26.28
N SER A 15 0.50 0.19 -26.62
CA SER A 15 -0.08 -1.15 -26.77
C SER A 15 -0.81 -1.27 -28.12
N GLN A 16 -0.48 -2.33 -28.87
CA GLN A 16 -1.13 -2.71 -30.12
C GLN A 16 -2.65 -2.86 -29.98
N ALA A 17 -3.12 -3.29 -28.81
CA ALA A 17 -4.54 -3.43 -28.47
C ALA A 17 -5.26 -2.07 -28.44
N VAL A 18 -4.65 -1.05 -27.83
CA VAL A 18 -5.21 0.31 -27.78
C VAL A 18 -5.27 0.92 -29.19
N GLU A 19 -4.24 0.69 -30.01
CA GLU A 19 -4.24 1.20 -31.39
C GLU A 19 -5.37 0.59 -32.22
N LYS A 20 -5.56 -0.71 -32.16
CA LYS A 20 -6.65 -1.41 -32.83
C LYS A 20 -8.02 -0.91 -32.36
N TYR A 21 -8.20 -0.77 -31.04
CA TYR A 21 -9.41 -0.20 -30.47
C TYR A 21 -9.70 1.22 -31.01
N LEU A 22 -8.69 2.10 -31.03
CA LEU A 22 -8.84 3.46 -31.55
C LEU A 22 -9.21 3.48 -33.05
N GLN A 23 -8.66 2.56 -33.84
CA GLN A 23 -9.03 2.40 -35.25
C GLN A 23 -10.49 1.93 -35.42
N GLU A 24 -10.95 1.01 -34.55
CA GLU A 24 -12.33 0.50 -34.61
C GLU A 24 -13.33 1.60 -34.25
N ILE A 25 -13.12 2.33 -33.15
CA ILE A 25 -14.05 3.39 -32.72
C ILE A 25 -14.05 4.58 -33.71
N SER A 26 -12.97 4.79 -34.44
CA SER A 26 -12.90 5.89 -35.44
C SER A 26 -13.86 5.68 -36.61
N LYS A 27 -14.18 4.42 -36.93
CA LYS A 27 -15.10 4.04 -38.03
C LYS A 27 -16.57 4.23 -37.69
N ILE A 28 -16.90 4.38 -36.38
CA ILE A 28 -18.28 4.50 -35.90
C ILE A 28 -18.78 5.92 -36.16
N SER A 29 -19.95 6.05 -36.76
CA SER A 29 -20.61 7.35 -36.99
C SER A 29 -21.07 7.97 -35.68
N LEU A 30 -20.90 9.30 -35.58
CA LEU A 30 -21.42 10.08 -34.46
C LEU A 30 -22.95 10.10 -34.49
N LEU A 31 -23.57 10.17 -33.33
CA LEU A 31 -25.04 10.26 -33.20
C LEU A 31 -25.51 11.71 -33.27
N THR A 32 -26.66 11.91 -33.87
CA THR A 32 -27.35 13.19 -33.84
C THR A 32 -28.17 13.33 -32.51
N PRO A 33 -28.48 14.56 -32.06
CA PRO A 33 -29.30 14.75 -30.86
C PRO A 33 -30.70 14.09 -30.94
N GLU A 34 -31.26 14.00 -32.12
CA GLU A 34 -32.55 13.33 -32.37
C GLU A 34 -32.44 11.81 -32.20
N GLU A 35 -31.34 11.22 -32.70
CA GLU A 35 -31.03 9.81 -32.50
C GLU A 35 -30.78 9.50 -31.02
N GLU A 36 -30.09 10.38 -30.27
CA GLU A 36 -29.87 10.19 -28.82
C GLU A 36 -31.20 10.10 -28.07
N THR A 37 -32.18 10.97 -28.37
CA THR A 37 -33.49 10.94 -27.73
C THR A 37 -34.29 9.70 -28.08
N THR A 38 -34.32 9.30 -29.34
CA THR A 38 -35.04 8.08 -29.80
C THR A 38 -34.42 6.81 -29.18
N LEU A 39 -33.08 6.73 -29.13
CA LEU A 39 -32.37 5.62 -28.51
C LEU A 39 -32.64 5.58 -26.99
N ALA A 40 -32.65 6.72 -26.30
CA ALA A 40 -32.94 6.80 -24.87
C ALA A 40 -34.35 6.30 -24.55
N GLN A 41 -35.38 6.63 -25.37
CA GLN A 41 -36.75 6.11 -25.19
C GLN A 41 -36.77 4.58 -25.35
N ARG A 42 -36.08 4.02 -26.33
CA ARG A 42 -36.00 2.58 -26.58
C ARG A 42 -35.25 1.86 -25.43
N ILE A 43 -34.21 2.48 -24.86
CA ILE A 43 -33.52 1.94 -23.70
C ILE A 43 -34.44 1.83 -22.48
N LYS A 44 -35.32 2.81 -22.22
CA LYS A 44 -36.33 2.75 -21.17
C LYS A 44 -37.31 1.59 -21.37
N MET A 45 -37.54 1.17 -22.63
CA MET A 45 -38.38 -0.01 -22.94
C MET A 45 -37.61 -1.34 -22.85
N GLY A 46 -36.31 -1.31 -22.48
CA GLY A 46 -35.45 -2.49 -22.29
C GLY A 46 -34.72 -2.94 -23.57
N ASP A 47 -34.65 -2.11 -24.62
CA ASP A 47 -33.96 -2.46 -25.87
C ASP A 47 -32.43 -2.38 -25.72
N GLN A 48 -31.80 -3.56 -25.66
CA GLN A 48 -30.35 -3.69 -25.48
C GLN A 48 -29.55 -3.25 -26.70
N LYS A 49 -30.10 -3.39 -27.93
CA LYS A 49 -29.46 -2.91 -29.16
C LYS A 49 -29.41 -1.37 -29.20
N ALA A 50 -30.43 -0.71 -28.66
CA ALA A 50 -30.43 0.74 -28.54
C ALA A 50 -29.36 1.21 -27.53
N LEU A 51 -29.17 0.49 -26.42
CA LEU A 51 -28.11 0.75 -25.44
C LEU A 51 -26.72 0.61 -26.10
N GLU A 52 -26.47 -0.50 -26.77
CA GLU A 52 -25.20 -0.73 -27.49
C GLU A 52 -24.91 0.39 -28.51
N ARG A 53 -25.92 0.82 -29.26
CA ARG A 53 -25.76 1.88 -30.25
C ARG A 53 -25.45 3.23 -29.63
N LEU A 54 -26.11 3.59 -28.52
CA LEU A 54 -25.87 4.82 -27.78
C LEU A 54 -24.44 4.84 -27.17
N VAL A 55 -24.02 3.72 -26.57
CA VAL A 55 -22.68 3.56 -25.98
C VAL A 55 -21.61 3.62 -27.08
N THR A 56 -21.72 2.82 -28.15
CA THR A 56 -20.70 2.75 -29.20
C THR A 56 -20.50 4.09 -29.91
N GLY A 57 -21.58 4.87 -30.15
CA GLY A 57 -21.48 6.19 -30.74
C GLY A 57 -20.71 7.21 -29.88
N ASN A 58 -20.58 6.96 -28.57
CA ASN A 58 -19.95 7.89 -27.62
C ASN A 58 -18.58 7.42 -27.09
N LEU A 59 -18.05 6.26 -27.52
CA LEU A 59 -16.75 5.73 -27.04
C LEU A 59 -15.59 6.70 -27.30
N ARG A 60 -15.60 7.44 -28.40
CA ARG A 60 -14.57 8.44 -28.71
C ARG A 60 -14.49 9.53 -27.65
N PHE A 61 -15.63 9.90 -27.06
CA PHE A 61 -15.69 10.87 -25.98
C PHE A 61 -15.04 10.33 -24.68
N VAL A 62 -15.27 9.04 -24.35
CA VAL A 62 -14.62 8.40 -23.19
C VAL A 62 -13.10 8.48 -23.31
N VAL A 63 -12.54 8.19 -24.50
CA VAL A 63 -11.08 8.29 -24.71
C VAL A 63 -10.57 9.71 -24.44
N SER A 64 -11.28 10.74 -24.88
CA SER A 64 -10.85 12.14 -24.61
C SER A 64 -10.90 12.50 -23.13
N VAL A 65 -11.82 11.93 -22.36
CA VAL A 65 -11.87 12.11 -20.91
C VAL A 65 -10.77 11.29 -20.21
N ALA A 66 -10.59 10.02 -20.60
CA ALA A 66 -9.58 9.12 -20.02
C ALA A 66 -8.15 9.66 -20.17
N LYS A 67 -7.82 10.31 -21.29
CA LYS A 67 -6.52 10.96 -21.51
C LYS A 67 -6.14 11.99 -20.45
N GLN A 68 -7.11 12.65 -19.82
CA GLN A 68 -6.84 13.67 -18.80
C GLN A 68 -6.34 13.05 -17.48
N TYR A 69 -6.50 11.74 -17.32
CA TYR A 69 -6.15 10.98 -16.11
C TYR A 69 -4.94 10.06 -16.31
N GLN A 70 -4.24 10.17 -17.47
CA GLN A 70 -2.99 9.43 -17.71
C GLN A 70 -1.95 9.79 -16.65
N HIS A 71 -1.00 8.88 -16.42
CA HIS A 71 0.11 9.03 -15.47
C HIS A 71 -0.28 9.12 -13.99
N GLN A 72 -1.51 8.73 -13.63
CA GLN A 72 -1.98 8.73 -12.25
C GLN A 72 -1.97 7.35 -11.58
N GLY A 73 -1.38 6.33 -12.22
CA GLY A 73 -1.21 4.99 -11.66
C GLY A 73 -1.95 3.87 -12.41
N LEU A 74 -2.79 4.20 -13.40
CA LEU A 74 -3.44 3.22 -14.29
C LEU A 74 -3.02 3.42 -15.75
N SER A 75 -3.02 2.33 -16.52
CA SER A 75 -2.78 2.37 -17.95
C SER A 75 -3.93 3.09 -18.69
N LEU A 76 -3.66 3.63 -19.89
CA LEU A 76 -4.71 4.24 -20.70
C LEU A 76 -5.82 3.23 -21.05
N SER A 77 -5.46 1.97 -21.29
CA SER A 77 -6.41 0.89 -21.54
C SER A 77 -7.40 0.72 -20.39
N ASP A 78 -6.90 0.66 -19.17
CA ASP A 78 -7.72 0.46 -17.97
C ASP A 78 -8.61 1.68 -17.72
N LEU A 79 -8.07 2.90 -17.89
CA LEU A 79 -8.84 4.13 -17.78
C LEU A 79 -9.99 4.20 -18.79
N ILE A 80 -9.78 3.75 -20.03
CA ILE A 80 -10.81 3.66 -21.05
C ILE A 80 -11.88 2.63 -20.67
N ASN A 81 -11.47 1.46 -20.19
CA ASN A 81 -12.40 0.40 -19.79
C ASN A 81 -13.29 0.85 -18.62
N GLU A 82 -12.70 1.44 -17.59
CA GLU A 82 -13.45 1.99 -16.45
C GLU A 82 -14.36 3.16 -16.88
N GLY A 83 -13.87 4.01 -17.79
CA GLY A 83 -14.67 5.07 -18.38
C GLY A 83 -15.87 4.54 -19.19
N ASN A 84 -15.70 3.43 -19.93
CA ASN A 84 -16.77 2.77 -20.67
C ASN A 84 -17.82 2.17 -19.72
N LEU A 85 -17.42 1.61 -18.57
CA LEU A 85 -18.38 1.18 -17.53
C LEU A 85 -19.19 2.36 -17.01
N GLY A 86 -18.54 3.51 -16.80
CA GLY A 86 -19.23 4.76 -16.44
C GLY A 86 -20.24 5.21 -17.50
N LEU A 87 -19.86 5.13 -18.79
CA LEU A 87 -20.73 5.47 -19.93
C LEU A 87 -21.96 4.57 -20.01
N ILE A 88 -21.80 3.25 -19.77
CA ILE A 88 -22.91 2.30 -19.76
C ILE A 88 -23.90 2.63 -18.63
N LYS A 89 -23.38 2.91 -17.42
CA LYS A 89 -24.22 3.35 -16.29
C LYS A 89 -24.97 4.65 -16.60
N ALA A 90 -24.32 5.58 -17.27
CA ALA A 90 -24.94 6.81 -17.71
C ALA A 90 -26.06 6.57 -18.73
N ALA A 91 -25.84 5.71 -19.73
CA ALA A 91 -26.82 5.38 -20.75
C ALA A 91 -28.07 4.73 -20.18
N GLN A 92 -27.94 3.88 -19.14
CA GLN A 92 -29.07 3.25 -18.46
C GLN A 92 -29.91 4.23 -17.63
N ARG A 93 -29.32 5.32 -17.16
CA ARG A 93 -29.95 6.30 -16.24
C ARG A 93 -30.27 7.63 -16.91
N PHE A 94 -30.01 7.76 -18.21
CA PHE A 94 -30.23 9.00 -18.93
C PHE A 94 -31.73 9.26 -19.10
N ASP A 95 -32.13 10.53 -18.88
CA ASP A 95 -33.48 11.00 -19.04
C ASP A 95 -33.54 12.09 -20.12
N GLU A 96 -34.09 11.73 -21.29
CA GLU A 96 -34.24 12.60 -22.45
C GLU A 96 -35.22 13.75 -22.23
N THR A 97 -36.16 13.63 -21.24
CA THR A 97 -37.18 14.66 -21.02
C THR A 97 -36.58 15.97 -20.50
N LYS A 98 -35.37 15.93 -19.97
CA LYS A 98 -34.68 17.09 -19.39
C LYS A 98 -34.04 18.02 -20.45
N GLY A 99 -34.08 17.67 -21.72
CA GLY A 99 -33.62 18.52 -22.81
C GLY A 99 -32.10 18.75 -22.91
N PHE A 100 -31.29 18.01 -22.14
CA PHE A 100 -29.81 18.08 -22.20
C PHE A 100 -29.25 17.01 -23.13
N LYS A 101 -28.08 17.32 -23.75
CA LYS A 101 -27.35 16.33 -24.54
C LYS A 101 -26.84 15.20 -23.65
N PHE A 102 -26.87 13.97 -24.16
CA PHE A 102 -26.37 12.80 -23.44
C PHE A 102 -24.94 12.96 -22.91
N ILE A 103 -24.04 13.52 -23.70
CA ILE A 103 -22.63 13.77 -23.33
C ILE A 103 -22.51 14.62 -22.06
N SER A 104 -23.34 15.64 -21.88
CA SER A 104 -23.31 16.53 -20.71
C SER A 104 -23.66 15.81 -19.40
N TYR A 105 -24.48 14.77 -19.48
CA TYR A 105 -24.79 13.89 -18.35
C TYR A 105 -23.73 12.78 -18.19
N ALA A 106 -23.34 12.13 -19.28
CA ALA A 106 -22.41 11.01 -19.28
C ALA A 106 -21.02 11.38 -18.71
N VAL A 107 -20.55 12.61 -18.93
CA VAL A 107 -19.24 13.06 -18.45
C VAL A 107 -19.06 12.89 -16.95
N TRP A 108 -20.11 13.06 -16.16
CA TRP A 108 -20.07 12.90 -14.73
C TRP A 108 -19.89 11.45 -14.31
N TRP A 109 -20.59 10.53 -14.95
CA TRP A 109 -20.49 9.10 -14.72
C TRP A 109 -19.14 8.54 -15.16
N ILE A 110 -18.65 8.96 -16.34
CA ILE A 110 -17.34 8.57 -16.85
C ILE A 110 -16.24 9.02 -15.89
N ARG A 111 -16.25 10.28 -15.48
CA ARG A 111 -15.29 10.84 -14.53
C ARG A 111 -15.35 10.15 -13.19
N GLN A 112 -16.55 9.92 -12.66
CA GLN A 112 -16.74 9.24 -11.38
C GLN A 112 -16.19 7.82 -11.40
N SER A 113 -16.45 7.06 -12.49
CA SER A 113 -15.94 5.69 -12.63
C SER A 113 -14.41 5.66 -12.72
N ILE A 114 -13.82 6.56 -13.52
CA ILE A 114 -12.34 6.68 -13.64
C ILE A 114 -11.70 7.06 -12.29
N LEU A 115 -12.24 8.05 -11.58
CA LEU A 115 -11.70 8.47 -10.28
C LEU A 115 -11.84 7.37 -9.22
N GLN A 116 -12.94 6.62 -9.26
CA GLN A 116 -13.13 5.46 -8.38
C GLN A 116 -12.08 4.38 -8.68
N ALA A 117 -11.87 4.04 -9.93
CA ALA A 117 -10.86 3.05 -10.33
C ALA A 117 -9.44 3.49 -9.94
N LEU A 118 -9.10 4.76 -10.13
CA LEU A 118 -7.81 5.32 -9.70
C LEU A 118 -7.62 5.22 -8.17
N ALA A 119 -8.68 5.47 -7.39
CA ALA A 119 -8.63 5.35 -5.95
C ALA A 119 -8.49 3.90 -5.47
N GLU A 120 -9.08 2.94 -6.20
CA GLU A 120 -9.11 1.53 -5.82
C GLU A 120 -7.91 0.72 -6.32
N GLN A 121 -7.43 1.03 -7.53
CA GLN A 121 -6.47 0.20 -8.26
C GLN A 121 -5.19 0.96 -8.65
N GLY A 122 -5.17 2.30 -8.53
CA GLY A 122 -4.03 3.11 -8.96
C GLY A 122 -2.81 3.04 -8.05
N ARG A 123 -2.88 2.29 -6.93
CA ARG A 123 -1.78 2.13 -5.96
C ARG A 123 -1.48 0.66 -5.70
N LEU A 124 -0.20 0.32 -5.53
CA LEU A 124 0.24 -1.01 -5.11
C LEU A 124 -0.40 -1.41 -3.77
N VAL A 125 -0.35 -0.52 -2.79
CA VAL A 125 -1.05 -0.69 -1.51
C VAL A 125 -2.31 0.17 -1.55
N ARG A 126 -3.48 -0.49 -1.53
CA ARG A 126 -4.79 0.14 -1.55
C ARG A 126 -5.01 1.02 -0.32
N LEU A 127 -5.42 2.26 -0.54
CA LEU A 127 -5.89 3.16 0.52
C LEU A 127 -7.42 3.30 0.48
N PRO A 128 -8.08 3.38 1.64
CA PRO A 128 -9.51 3.68 1.72
C PRO A 128 -9.84 5.05 1.10
N GLN A 129 -10.99 5.16 0.40
CA GLN A 129 -11.39 6.40 -0.27
C GLN A 129 -11.48 7.60 0.68
N ASN A 130 -11.88 7.38 1.94
CA ASN A 130 -11.94 8.42 2.96
C ASN A 130 -10.56 9.05 3.20
N LYS A 131 -9.50 8.24 3.29
CA LYS A 131 -8.11 8.72 3.47
C LYS A 131 -7.62 9.49 2.25
N ILE A 132 -7.94 9.01 1.05
CA ILE A 132 -7.61 9.72 -0.21
C ILE A 132 -8.35 11.07 -0.27
N GLY A 133 -9.63 11.09 0.13
CA GLY A 133 -10.42 12.32 0.19
C GLY A 133 -9.85 13.35 1.17
N THR A 134 -9.44 12.89 2.35
CA THR A 134 -8.82 13.75 3.38
C THR A 134 -7.45 14.27 2.92
N TYR A 135 -6.62 13.39 2.33
CA TYR A 135 -5.34 13.81 1.74
C TYR A 135 -5.52 14.87 0.66
N ASN A 136 -6.49 14.69 -0.26
CA ASN A 136 -6.75 15.66 -1.30
C ASN A 136 -7.22 17.03 -0.75
N LYS A 137 -7.94 17.05 0.37
CA LYS A 137 -8.31 18.29 1.08
C LYS A 137 -7.08 18.93 1.69
N ALA A 138 -6.25 18.14 2.39
CA ALA A 138 -5.02 18.64 3.02
C ALA A 138 -4.04 19.20 1.98
N ASN A 139 -3.84 18.49 0.87
CA ASN A 139 -2.97 18.95 -0.20
C ASN A 139 -3.48 20.23 -0.90
N LYS A 140 -4.79 20.41 -1.03
CA LYS A 140 -5.36 21.66 -1.56
C LYS A 140 -5.15 22.83 -0.60
N ALA A 141 -5.32 22.61 0.70
CA ALA A 141 -5.06 23.62 1.71
C ALA A 141 -3.57 23.99 1.74
N TYR A 142 -2.68 22.98 1.66
CA TYR A 142 -1.23 23.19 1.57
C TYR A 142 -0.85 24.09 0.39
N ILE A 143 -1.30 23.75 -0.82
CA ILE A 143 -1.00 24.51 -2.04
C ILE A 143 -1.60 25.92 -1.96
N ALA A 144 -2.80 26.09 -1.40
CA ALA A 144 -3.43 27.40 -1.26
C ALA A 144 -2.64 28.29 -0.29
N PHE A 145 -2.17 27.73 0.83
CA PHE A 145 -1.36 28.44 1.82
C PHE A 145 0.00 28.85 1.24
N GLU A 146 0.66 27.93 0.52
CA GLU A 146 1.94 28.20 -0.15
C GLU A 146 1.81 29.33 -1.18
N GLN A 147 0.70 29.37 -1.93
CA GLN A 147 0.42 30.45 -2.90
C GLN A 147 0.14 31.82 -2.24
N GLU A 148 -0.42 31.81 -1.04
CA GLU A 148 -0.78 33.05 -0.32
C GLU A 148 0.39 33.62 0.50
N HIS A 149 1.19 32.73 1.12
CA HIS A 149 2.23 33.11 2.07
C HIS A 149 3.67 32.94 1.54
N GLU A 150 3.85 32.42 0.33
CA GLU A 150 5.15 32.16 -0.31
C GLU A 150 6.09 31.29 0.56
N ARG A 151 5.53 30.46 1.47
CA ARG A 151 6.23 29.51 2.33
C ARG A 151 5.40 28.26 2.59
N GLU A 152 6.05 27.19 3.00
CA GLU A 152 5.38 25.97 3.43
C GLU A 152 4.62 26.18 4.74
N PRO A 153 3.38 25.67 4.87
CA PRO A 153 2.63 25.71 6.12
C PRO A 153 3.23 24.73 7.16
N SER A 154 3.20 25.15 8.44
CA SER A 154 3.48 24.22 9.53
C SER A 154 2.34 23.22 9.73
N THR A 155 2.62 22.11 10.45
CA THR A 155 1.59 21.12 10.78
C THR A 155 0.47 21.71 11.66
N GLU A 156 0.82 22.66 12.54
CA GLU A 156 -0.13 23.40 13.38
C GLU A 156 -1.06 24.27 12.55
N GLU A 157 -0.51 25.02 11.60
CA GLU A 157 -1.29 25.92 10.70
C GLU A 157 -2.25 25.10 9.81
N LEU A 158 -1.81 23.95 9.32
CA LEU A 158 -2.70 23.04 8.57
C LEU A 158 -3.78 22.43 9.46
N ALA A 159 -3.47 22.15 10.73
CA ALA A 159 -4.42 21.64 11.70
C ALA A 159 -5.55 22.65 11.97
N GLU A 160 -5.19 23.92 12.14
CA GLU A 160 -6.16 25.00 12.30
C GLU A 160 -7.01 25.22 11.05
N LEU A 161 -6.39 25.23 9.84
CA LEU A 161 -7.11 25.43 8.58
C LEU A 161 -8.10 24.31 8.25
N LEU A 162 -7.80 23.07 8.67
CA LEU A 162 -8.62 21.89 8.37
C LEU A 162 -9.51 21.45 9.54
N GLU A 163 -9.42 22.14 10.68
CA GLU A 163 -10.09 21.74 11.93
C GLU A 163 -9.80 20.28 12.33
N MET A 164 -8.54 19.87 12.20
CA MET A 164 -8.08 18.50 12.44
C MET A 164 -6.94 18.46 13.45
N ASN A 165 -6.68 17.27 14.05
CA ASN A 165 -5.55 17.08 14.94
C ASN A 165 -4.23 17.03 14.16
N GLU A 166 -3.14 17.58 14.73
CA GLU A 166 -1.78 17.54 14.15
C GLU A 166 -1.31 16.10 13.88
N THR A 167 -1.61 15.17 14.79
CA THR A 167 -1.27 13.75 14.62
C THR A 167 -1.98 13.13 13.41
N GLU A 168 -3.21 13.54 13.12
CA GLU A 168 -3.95 13.06 11.94
C GLU A 168 -3.34 13.59 10.65
N ILE A 169 -2.92 14.85 10.63
CA ILE A 169 -2.27 15.47 9.45
C ILE A 169 -0.95 14.77 9.16
N ASN A 170 -0.10 14.56 10.17
CA ASN A 170 1.15 13.84 10.01
C ASN A 170 0.91 12.41 9.46
N ASN A 171 -0.06 11.70 10.00
CA ASN A 171 -0.43 10.36 9.53
C ASN A 171 -0.96 10.36 8.07
N ILE A 172 -1.69 11.41 7.66
CA ILE A 172 -2.21 11.56 6.29
C ILE A 172 -1.05 11.72 5.30
N PHE A 173 -0.08 12.59 5.59
CA PHE A 173 1.06 12.79 4.70
C PHE A 173 1.98 11.58 4.67
N GLN A 174 2.28 10.93 5.79
CA GLN A 174 3.09 9.72 5.87
C GLN A 174 2.45 8.54 5.12
N SER A 175 1.12 8.36 5.22
CA SER A 175 0.42 7.26 4.55
C SER A 175 0.33 7.40 3.03
N ASN A 176 0.62 8.60 2.49
CA ASN A 176 0.49 8.88 1.04
C ASN A 176 1.80 8.72 0.26
N THR A 177 2.85 8.15 0.84
CA THR A 177 4.11 7.88 0.14
C THR A 177 3.89 6.96 -1.05
N ARG A 178 4.55 7.25 -2.17
CA ARG A 178 4.57 6.38 -3.35
C ARG A 178 5.70 5.37 -3.23
N HIS A 179 5.45 4.16 -3.68
CA HIS A 179 6.45 3.10 -3.74
C HIS A 179 7.43 3.40 -4.86
N MET A 180 8.70 3.13 -4.60
CA MET A 180 9.76 3.09 -5.60
C MET A 180 10.11 1.65 -5.92
N SER A 181 10.50 1.37 -7.17
CA SER A 181 11.01 0.05 -7.53
C SER A 181 12.41 -0.13 -6.94
N LEU A 182 12.68 -1.30 -6.36
CA LEU A 182 14.02 -1.68 -5.91
C LEU A 182 15.00 -1.87 -7.10
N ASP A 183 14.47 -2.23 -8.27
CA ASP A 183 15.26 -2.38 -9.50
C ASP A 183 15.48 -1.04 -10.22
N ALA A 184 14.97 0.08 -9.69
CA ALA A 184 15.20 1.38 -10.30
C ALA A 184 16.68 1.77 -10.16
N PRO A 185 17.33 2.24 -11.24
CA PRO A 185 18.71 2.72 -11.16
C PRO A 185 18.77 3.98 -10.29
N VAL A 186 19.79 4.06 -9.44
CA VAL A 186 20.00 5.21 -8.55
C VAL A 186 20.44 6.44 -9.32
N HIS A 187 21.30 6.22 -10.33
CA HIS A 187 21.74 7.24 -11.28
C HIS A 187 21.64 6.71 -12.70
N GLU A 188 21.28 7.57 -13.67
CA GLU A 188 21.13 7.21 -15.08
C GLU A 188 22.40 6.66 -15.73
N ALA A 189 23.56 6.84 -15.11
CA ALA A 189 24.88 6.43 -15.62
C ALA A 189 25.50 5.22 -14.91
N GLU A 190 24.85 4.67 -13.88
CA GLU A 190 25.38 3.56 -13.08
C GLU A 190 24.44 2.37 -13.11
N ASP A 191 24.98 1.16 -13.25
CA ASP A 191 24.23 -0.11 -13.19
C ASP A 191 23.82 -0.52 -11.75
N VAL A 192 23.84 0.42 -10.79
CA VAL A 192 23.49 0.17 -9.39
C VAL A 192 22.01 0.39 -9.18
N ALA A 193 21.31 -0.66 -8.79
CA ALA A 193 19.89 -0.59 -8.42
C ALA A 193 19.69 -0.08 -6.99
N MET A 194 18.52 0.51 -6.70
CA MET A 194 18.15 0.95 -5.36
C MET A 194 18.25 -0.19 -4.32
N GLY A 195 17.95 -1.43 -4.74
CA GLY A 195 18.03 -2.62 -3.90
C GLY A 195 19.46 -2.95 -3.45
N ASP A 196 20.47 -2.61 -4.26
CA ASP A 196 21.88 -2.87 -3.94
C ASP A 196 22.43 -1.96 -2.82
N LEU A 197 21.73 -0.83 -2.56
CA LEU A 197 22.06 0.10 -1.49
C LEU A 197 21.37 -0.23 -0.16
N MET A 198 20.43 -1.16 -0.16
CA MET A 198 19.74 -1.54 1.06
C MET A 198 20.59 -2.50 1.87
N GLU A 199 20.87 -2.14 3.12
CA GLU A 199 21.54 -3.02 4.06
C GLU A 199 20.60 -4.19 4.41
N GLY A 200 21.13 -5.41 4.35
CA GLY A 200 20.44 -6.60 4.83
C GLY A 200 20.43 -6.62 6.37
N ASP A 201 19.37 -7.18 6.96
CA ASP A 201 19.27 -7.36 8.42
C ASP A 201 20.24 -8.45 8.95
N ASP A 202 20.85 -9.24 8.08
CA ASP A 202 21.80 -10.29 8.46
C ASP A 202 23.21 -9.69 8.60
N GLU A 203 23.59 -9.37 9.83
CA GLU A 203 24.99 -9.15 10.16
C GLU A 203 25.76 -10.48 10.02
N THR A 204 26.72 -10.52 9.12
CA THR A 204 27.56 -11.72 8.83
C THR A 204 28.23 -12.28 10.10
N ASP A 205 28.41 -11.41 11.09
CA ASP A 205 29.06 -11.76 12.37
C ASP A 205 28.08 -12.33 13.42
N ASP A 206 26.77 -12.18 13.22
CA ASP A 206 25.76 -12.62 14.20
C ASP A 206 25.80 -14.11 14.47
N ASP A 207 25.97 -14.94 13.44
CA ASP A 207 26.06 -16.39 13.59
C ASP A 207 27.35 -16.81 14.32
N VAL A 208 28.46 -16.15 14.04
CA VAL A 208 29.74 -16.38 14.72
C VAL A 208 29.63 -15.94 16.19
N MET A 209 29.00 -14.80 16.45
CA MET A 209 28.77 -14.31 17.80
C MET A 209 27.84 -15.22 18.60
N ARG A 210 26.77 -15.76 17.98
CA ARG A 210 25.86 -16.72 18.60
C ARG A 210 26.56 -18.03 18.95
N ASP A 211 27.41 -18.56 18.06
CA ASP A 211 28.16 -19.78 18.32
C ASP A 211 29.22 -19.58 19.41
N SER A 212 29.92 -18.45 19.39
CA SER A 212 30.83 -18.06 20.46
C SER A 212 30.12 -17.94 21.81
N LEU A 213 28.96 -17.31 21.85
CA LEU A 213 28.12 -17.21 23.06
C LEU A 213 27.68 -18.60 23.56
N ARG A 214 27.28 -19.51 22.66
CA ARG A 214 26.91 -20.90 23.02
C ARG A 214 28.10 -21.65 23.65
N GLU A 215 29.30 -21.51 23.11
CA GLU A 215 30.50 -22.12 23.67
C GLU A 215 30.81 -21.57 25.08
N GLU A 216 30.72 -20.25 25.25
CA GLU A 216 30.97 -19.62 26.55
C GLU A 216 29.91 -20.04 27.57
N ILE A 217 28.62 -20.10 27.22
CA ILE A 217 27.56 -20.64 28.09
C ILE A 217 27.89 -22.08 28.50
N ARG A 218 28.29 -22.95 27.59
CA ARG A 218 28.69 -24.34 27.90
C ARG A 218 29.88 -24.38 28.83
N ARG A 219 30.85 -23.49 28.66
CA ARG A 219 32.02 -23.40 29.55
C ARG A 219 31.61 -22.97 30.95
N VAL A 220 30.75 -22.00 31.09
CA VAL A 220 30.24 -21.49 32.35
C VAL A 220 29.39 -22.55 33.06
N LEU A 221 28.55 -23.30 32.34
CA LEU A 221 27.73 -24.38 32.92
C LEU A 221 28.55 -25.54 33.46
N LYS A 222 29.77 -25.80 32.95
CA LYS A 222 30.71 -26.81 33.52
C LYS A 222 31.15 -26.49 34.95
N SER A 223 30.98 -25.26 35.40
CA SER A 223 31.28 -24.87 36.81
C SER A 223 30.20 -25.29 37.81
N LEU A 224 29.02 -25.69 37.33
CA LEU A 224 27.92 -26.20 38.14
C LEU A 224 28.03 -27.72 38.35
N SER A 225 27.31 -28.23 39.35
CA SER A 225 27.17 -29.69 39.47
C SER A 225 26.37 -30.25 38.26
N PRO A 226 26.58 -31.54 37.89
CA PRO A 226 25.89 -32.12 36.73
C PRO A 226 24.37 -31.95 36.81
N ARG A 227 23.78 -32.19 37.99
CA ARG A 227 22.33 -32.00 38.20
C ARG A 227 21.86 -30.55 38.06
N GLU A 228 22.65 -29.58 38.56
CA GLU A 228 22.33 -28.16 38.44
C GLU A 228 22.41 -27.73 36.96
N SER A 229 23.43 -28.20 36.23
CA SER A 229 23.61 -27.90 34.81
C SER A 229 22.45 -28.44 33.94
N GLU A 230 22.06 -29.69 34.17
CA GLU A 230 20.93 -30.31 33.45
C GLU A 230 19.60 -29.59 33.66
N ILE A 231 19.31 -29.21 34.94
CA ILE A 231 18.07 -28.49 35.26
C ILE A 231 18.06 -27.09 34.63
N VAL A 232 19.20 -26.39 34.63
CA VAL A 232 19.32 -25.07 33.96
C VAL A 232 19.20 -25.19 32.47
N ASN A 233 19.87 -26.17 31.84
CA ASN A 233 19.76 -26.45 30.42
C ASN A 233 18.32 -26.74 30.01
N ALA A 234 17.63 -27.64 30.72
CA ALA A 234 16.25 -27.99 30.42
C ALA A 234 15.29 -26.80 30.61
N TYR A 235 15.53 -25.97 31.66
CA TYR A 235 14.66 -24.82 31.92
C TYR A 235 14.79 -23.72 30.88
N PHE A 236 16.00 -23.39 30.46
CA PHE A 236 16.27 -22.31 29.49
C PHE A 236 16.34 -22.79 28.04
N GLY A 237 16.35 -24.09 27.78
CA GLY A 237 16.45 -24.65 26.43
C GLY A 237 17.80 -24.39 25.76
N LEU A 238 18.90 -24.40 26.50
CA LEU A 238 20.23 -24.01 26.03
C LEU A 238 20.87 -25.00 25.03
N ASP A 239 20.35 -26.22 24.95
CA ASP A 239 20.80 -27.25 24.00
C ASP A 239 20.08 -27.19 22.64
N GLY A 240 19.32 -26.14 22.36
CA GLY A 240 18.57 -25.93 21.11
C GLY A 240 17.12 -26.45 21.15
N GLU A 241 16.67 -26.97 22.27
CA GLU A 241 15.29 -27.33 22.56
C GLU A 241 14.52 -26.15 23.18
N ASN A 242 13.20 -26.18 23.04
CA ASN A 242 12.37 -25.20 23.73
C ASN A 242 12.46 -25.42 25.27
N GLY A 243 12.55 -24.33 26.02
CA GLY A 243 12.61 -24.39 27.47
C GLY A 243 11.44 -25.18 28.07
N THR A 244 11.75 -26.06 29.01
CA THR A 244 10.80 -26.98 29.66
C THR A 244 10.22 -26.38 30.91
N SER A 245 8.94 -26.61 31.19
CA SER A 245 8.32 -26.11 32.45
C SER A 245 8.87 -26.79 33.70
N ILE A 246 8.87 -26.06 34.83
CA ILE A 246 9.35 -26.60 36.12
C ILE A 246 8.61 -27.89 36.52
N GLU A 247 7.33 -28.04 36.12
CA GLU A 247 6.51 -29.21 36.39
C GLU A 247 7.01 -30.43 35.60
N GLN A 248 7.30 -30.26 34.33
CA GLN A 248 7.82 -31.34 33.45
C GLN A 248 9.24 -31.76 33.89
N ILE A 249 10.09 -30.78 34.29
CA ILE A 249 11.41 -31.06 34.85
C ILE A 249 11.25 -31.86 36.16
N GLY A 250 10.24 -31.48 37.01
CA GLY A 250 9.93 -32.20 38.22
C GLY A 250 9.59 -33.68 38.03
N GLN A 251 8.77 -33.96 37.02
CA GLN A 251 8.41 -35.31 36.65
C GLN A 251 9.61 -36.12 36.11
N LYS A 252 10.50 -35.47 35.34
CA LYS A 252 11.68 -36.13 34.74
C LYS A 252 12.72 -36.54 35.80
N TYR A 253 12.87 -35.77 36.88
CA TYR A 253 13.90 -36.00 37.91
C TYR A 253 13.34 -36.47 39.23
N ASP A 254 12.05 -36.81 39.35
CA ASP A 254 11.35 -37.22 40.58
C ASP A 254 11.55 -36.22 41.74
N LEU A 255 11.44 -34.93 41.43
CA LEU A 255 11.62 -33.84 42.39
C LEU A 255 10.37 -32.96 42.48
N THR A 256 10.12 -32.39 43.65
CA THR A 256 9.05 -31.41 43.83
C THR A 256 9.36 -30.08 43.08
N LYS A 257 8.32 -29.38 42.60
CA LYS A 257 8.45 -28.08 41.97
C LYS A 257 9.31 -27.10 42.75
N GLU A 258 9.10 -27.06 44.07
CA GLU A 258 9.83 -26.15 44.96
C GLU A 258 11.31 -26.52 45.03
N ARG A 259 11.63 -27.82 45.02
CA ARG A 259 13.02 -28.29 45.00
C ARG A 259 13.77 -27.89 43.73
N ILE A 260 13.11 -27.99 42.60
CA ILE A 260 13.70 -27.56 41.30
C ILE A 260 13.90 -26.06 41.30
N ARG A 261 12.92 -25.26 41.79
CA ARG A 261 13.06 -23.82 41.94
C ARG A 261 14.28 -23.44 42.77
N GLN A 262 14.45 -24.10 43.95
CA GLN A 262 15.61 -23.88 44.81
C GLN A 262 16.94 -24.22 44.14
N ILE A 263 16.99 -25.34 43.40
CA ILE A 263 18.20 -25.74 42.65
C ILE A 263 18.52 -24.69 41.58
N LYS A 264 17.53 -24.29 40.79
CA LYS A 264 17.68 -23.26 39.77
C LYS A 264 18.19 -21.94 40.33
N GLU A 265 17.54 -21.42 41.39
CA GLU A 265 17.95 -20.17 42.02
C GLU A 265 19.39 -20.24 42.61
N ARG A 266 19.75 -21.39 43.19
CA ARG A 266 21.11 -21.59 43.69
C ARG A 266 22.12 -21.64 42.54
N ALA A 267 21.81 -22.31 41.47
CA ALA A 267 22.65 -22.35 40.26
C ALA A 267 22.83 -20.95 39.66
N ILE A 268 21.76 -20.20 39.48
CA ILE A 268 21.82 -18.82 38.97
C ILE A 268 22.67 -17.92 39.87
N LYS A 269 22.48 -17.99 41.20
CA LYS A 269 23.32 -17.23 42.16
C LYS A 269 24.81 -17.59 42.09
N ARG A 270 25.16 -18.85 41.76
CA ARG A 270 26.54 -19.24 41.53
C ARG A 270 27.10 -18.63 40.23
N LEU A 271 26.29 -18.62 39.16
CA LEU A 271 26.67 -18.04 37.88
C LEU A 271 26.80 -16.51 37.93
N GLN A 272 26.05 -15.84 38.77
CA GLN A 272 26.11 -14.39 39.01
C GLN A 272 27.40 -13.90 39.65
N LYS A 273 28.26 -14.82 40.19
CA LYS A 273 29.54 -14.39 40.73
C LYS A 273 30.39 -13.76 39.68
N ALA A 274 31.10 -12.69 40.01
CA ALA A 274 31.83 -11.81 39.10
C ALA A 274 32.74 -12.53 38.10
N ARG A 275 33.29 -13.70 38.46
CA ARG A 275 34.16 -14.48 37.57
C ARG A 275 33.50 -15.01 36.32
N TYR A 276 32.19 -15.35 36.37
CA TYR A 276 31.45 -15.91 35.25
C TYR A 276 30.56 -14.85 34.58
N SER A 277 30.10 -13.89 35.36
CA SER A 277 29.23 -12.80 34.85
C SER A 277 29.94 -11.91 33.85
N ASN A 278 31.23 -11.59 34.06
CA ASN A 278 31.95 -10.68 33.15
C ASN A 278 32.13 -11.24 31.74
N ALA A 279 32.34 -12.57 31.62
CA ALA A 279 32.48 -13.21 30.32
C ALA A 279 31.18 -13.16 29.50
N LEU A 280 30.02 -13.26 30.13
CA LEU A 280 28.72 -13.21 29.48
C LEU A 280 28.22 -11.77 29.22
N LYS A 281 28.70 -10.80 30.01
CA LYS A 281 28.32 -9.39 29.79
C LYS A 281 28.85 -8.80 28.53
N THR A 282 30.00 -9.25 28.03
CA THR A 282 30.59 -8.79 26.77
C THR A 282 29.68 -9.05 25.58
N TYR A 283 28.80 -10.06 25.65
CA TYR A 283 27.84 -10.37 24.60
C TYR A 283 26.52 -9.58 24.71
N LEU A 284 26.32 -8.81 25.79
CA LEU A 284 25.13 -7.97 25.98
C LEU A 284 25.34 -6.52 25.50
N GLY A 285 26.51 -6.21 24.90
CA GLY A 285 26.79 -4.87 24.40
C GLY A 285 26.99 -3.82 25.50
N GLN A 286 27.35 -4.23 26.73
CA GLN A 286 27.65 -3.36 27.86
C GLN A 286 29.13 -3.47 28.30
#